data_a1fde87e5f9301ecc08f17abf073a644
#
_entry.id   a1fde87e5f9301ecc08f17abf073a644
#
_cell.length_a   1.000
_cell.length_b   1.000
_cell.length_c   1.000
_cell.angle_alpha   90.00
_cell.angle_beta   90.00
_cell.angle_gamma   90.00
#
_symmetry.space_group_name_H-M   'P 1'
#
loop_
_entity.id
_entity.type
_entity.pdbx_description
1 polymer ?
#
loop_
_entity_poly.entity_id
_entity_poly.type
_entity_poly.pdbx_seq_one_letter_code
_entity_poly.pdbx_strand_id
1 'polypeptide(L)' 'MAQAERKAFLLRVPQELWNELEKWAADDLRSVNAQIEFLLRQALARRKSAASREKF' A
#
# COMPACT_ATOMS: atom_id res chain seq x y z
N MET A 1 18.56 -7.92 4.40
CA MET A 1 17.59 -7.55 4.38
C MET A 1 16.73 -7.64 3.27
N ALA A 2 15.64 -7.84 3.44
CA ALA A 2 14.73 -8.10 2.43
C ALA A 2 14.53 -6.96 1.53
N GLN A 3 14.91 -5.84 1.91
CA GLN A 3 14.67 -4.79 1.12
C GLN A 3 15.48 -4.72 -0.07
N ALA A 4 16.48 -5.46 -0.17
CA ALA A 4 17.33 -5.42 -1.31
C ALA A 4 16.60 -5.80 -2.54
N GLU A 5 15.50 -6.49 -2.38
CA GLU A 5 14.80 -6.94 -3.54
C GLU A 5 13.62 -6.11 -3.89
N ARG A 6 13.64 -4.86 -3.74
CA ARG A 6 12.49 -4.06 -4.09
C ARG A 6 12.27 -4.07 -5.57
N LYS A 7 11.04 -4.29 -5.97
CA LYS A 7 10.71 -4.27 -7.37
C LYS A 7 10.11 -2.95 -7.74
N ALA A 8 10.44 -2.46 -8.91
CA ALA A 8 9.88 -1.21 -9.38
C ALA A 8 8.80 -1.55 -10.38
N PHE A 9 7.65 -0.95 -10.24
CA PHE A 9 6.63 -1.14 -11.26
C PHE A 9 5.75 0.09 -11.29
N LEU A 10 5.07 0.27 -12.38
CA LEU A 10 4.25 1.43 -12.60
C LEU A 10 2.83 1.14 -12.18
N LEU A 11 2.35 1.91 -11.24
CA LEU A 11 0.99 1.74 -10.78
C LEU A 11 0.14 2.82 -11.39
N ARG A 12 -0.88 2.47 -12.13
CA ARG A 12 -1.74 3.44 -12.74
C ARG A 12 -3.00 3.59 -11.96
N VAL A 13 -3.33 4.80 -11.57
CA VAL A 13 -4.55 5.05 -10.83
C VAL A 13 -5.24 6.26 -11.40
N PRO A 14 -6.55 6.38 -11.25
CA PRO A 14 -7.26 7.54 -11.73
C PRO A 14 -6.80 8.78 -10.99
N GLN A 15 -6.89 9.92 -11.62
CA GLN A 15 -6.44 11.17 -11.01
C GLN A 15 -7.17 11.47 -9.70
N GLU A 16 -8.43 11.19 -9.61
CA GLU A 16 -9.16 11.43 -8.39
C GLU A 16 -8.60 10.64 -7.26
N LEU A 17 -8.25 9.38 -7.49
CA LEU A 17 -7.71 8.54 -6.45
C LEU A 17 -6.33 9.03 -6.05
N TRP A 18 -5.56 9.48 -7.03
CA TRP A 18 -4.23 10.02 -6.76
C TRP A 18 -4.33 11.24 -5.85
N ASN A 19 -5.29 12.12 -6.14
CA ASN A 19 -5.47 13.32 -5.33
C ASN A 19 -5.79 12.97 -3.88
N GLU A 20 -6.62 11.97 -3.68
CA GLU A 20 -6.97 11.56 -2.34
C GLU A 20 -5.78 10.98 -1.62
N LEU A 21 -4.97 10.21 -2.35
CA LEU A 21 -3.78 9.63 -1.75
C LEU A 21 -2.79 10.71 -1.35
N GLU A 22 -2.70 11.75 -2.16
CA GLU A 22 -1.80 12.85 -1.84
C GLU A 22 -2.22 13.55 -0.56
N LYS A 23 -3.50 13.75 -0.39
CA LYS A 23 -3.99 14.41 0.82
C LYS A 23 -3.74 13.54 2.02
N TRP A 24 -4.01 12.27 1.87
CA TRP A 24 -3.83 11.33 2.95
C TRP A 24 -2.35 11.23 3.34
N ALA A 25 -1.49 11.14 2.35
CA ALA A 25 -0.06 11.03 2.62
C ALA A 25 0.44 12.28 3.34
N ALA A 26 -0.06 13.43 2.95
CA ALA A 26 0.33 14.67 3.59
C ALA A 26 -0.10 14.68 5.05
N ASP A 27 -1.31 14.19 5.31
CA ASP A 27 -1.82 14.13 6.68
C ASP A 27 -0.95 13.23 7.54
N ASP A 28 -0.43 12.18 6.97
CA ASP A 28 0.41 11.23 7.70
C ASP A 28 1.88 11.58 7.59
N LEU A 29 2.20 12.69 6.95
CA LEU A 29 3.58 13.13 6.77
C LEU A 29 4.41 12.07 6.05
N ARG A 30 3.85 11.51 4.99
CA ARG A 30 4.55 10.54 4.18
C ARG A 30 4.48 10.93 2.73
N SER A 31 5.34 10.34 1.92
CA SER A 31 5.25 10.54 0.48
C SER A 31 4.11 9.65 -0.02
N VAL A 32 3.59 9.93 -1.19
CA VAL A 32 2.52 9.13 -1.76
C VAL A 32 3.00 7.69 -1.93
N ASN A 33 4.24 7.52 -2.36
CA ASN A 33 4.77 6.19 -2.57
C ASN A 33 4.80 5.41 -1.26
N ALA A 34 5.23 6.05 -0.19
CA ALA A 34 5.28 5.40 1.11
C ALA A 34 3.88 5.08 1.61
N GLN A 35 2.93 5.97 1.32
CA GLN A 35 1.56 5.77 1.73
C GLN A 35 0.97 4.55 1.02
N ILE A 36 1.25 4.40 -0.26
CA ILE A 36 0.77 3.25 -1.01
C ILE A 36 1.36 1.97 -0.46
N GLU A 37 2.65 1.97 -0.15
CA GLU A 37 3.28 0.80 0.41
C GLU A 37 2.64 0.41 1.74
N PHE A 38 2.38 1.39 2.56
CA PHE A 38 1.79 1.16 3.87
C PHE A 38 0.41 0.52 3.71
N LEU A 39 -0.39 1.05 2.81
CA LEU A 39 -1.73 0.53 2.58
C LEU A 39 -1.70 -0.88 2.03
N LEU A 40 -0.75 -1.17 1.14
CA LEU A 40 -0.63 -2.50 0.60
C LEU A 40 -0.23 -3.49 1.68
N ARG A 41 0.64 -3.10 2.57
CA ARG A 41 1.05 -3.97 3.66
C ARG A 41 -0.10 -4.26 4.58
N GLN A 42 -0.91 -3.24 4.85
CA GLN A 42 -2.07 -3.44 5.69
C GLN A 42 -3.06 -4.38 5.04
N ALA A 43 -3.27 -4.22 3.76
CA ALA A 43 -4.21 -5.06 3.04
C ALA A 43 -3.74 -6.50 3.02
N LEU A 44 -2.45 -6.71 2.83
CA LEU A 44 -1.91 -8.04 2.82
C LEU A 44 -1.97 -8.71 4.19
N ALA A 45 -1.72 -7.93 5.21
CA ALA A 45 -1.79 -8.47 6.56
C ALA A 45 -3.21 -8.91 6.89
N ARG A 46 -4.18 -8.11 6.45
CA ARG A 46 -5.55 -8.44 6.68
C ARG A 46 -5.95 -9.69 5.92
N ARG A 47 -5.47 -9.82 4.69
CA ARG A 47 -5.76 -10.97 3.89
C ARG A 47 -5.17 -12.23 4.48
N LYS A 48 -3.94 -12.16 4.97
CA LYS A 48 -3.31 -13.30 5.57
C LYS A 48 -4.05 -13.77 6.82
N SER A 49 -4.52 -12.83 7.59
CA SER A 49 -5.25 -13.16 8.78
C SER A 49 -6.54 -13.85 8.41
N ALA A 50 -7.24 -13.32 7.43
CA ALA A 50 -8.49 -13.91 7.01
C ALA A 50 -8.28 -15.28 6.41
N ALA A 51 -7.25 -15.43 5.59
CA ALA A 51 -6.99 -16.72 4.97
C ALA A 51 -6.67 -17.75 6.01
N SER A 52 -5.94 -17.34 7.02
CA SER A 52 -5.58 -18.25 8.08
C SER A 52 -6.82 -18.72 8.77
N ARG A 53 -7.78 -17.87 8.99
CA ARG A 53 -8.97 -18.26 9.65
C ARG A 53 -9.89 -19.03 8.77
N GLU A 54 -9.96 -18.66 7.51
CA GLU A 54 -10.85 -19.32 6.64
C GLU A 54 -10.34 -20.56 6.10
N LYS A 55 -9.10 -20.79 6.18
CA LYS A 55 -8.59 -21.98 5.69
C LYS A 55 -8.84 -22.20 4.29
N PHE A 56 -8.50 -21.39 3.44
CA PHE A 56 -8.72 -21.65 2.07
C PHE A 56 -7.93 -22.70 1.56
#